data_652c206dd36257fa34b8adc919489856
#
_entry.id   652c206dd36257fa34b8adc919489856
#
_cell.length_a   1.000
_cell.length_b   1.000
_cell.length_c   1.000
_cell.angle_alpha   90.00
_cell.angle_beta   90.00
_cell.angle_gamma   90.00
#
_symmetry.space_group_name_H-M   'P 1'
#
loop_
_entity.id
_entity.type
_entity.pdbx_description
1 polymer ?
#
loop_
_entity_poly.entity_id
_entity_poly.type
_entity_poly.pdbx_seq_one_letter_code
_entity_poly.pdbx_strand_id
1 'polypeptide(L)'
;LYPLKNGTEKWIKCNPVRLEYSLRDDKFRLISVYKGRINTISVSKIIQCETIGSFRMAKIKEEVHDKRTVELLVKDERQALERVMMQFSIYQKATERIEENSYRITLTYEAEDEIDLMIQILSFGTSLKVAGPEAFVEQIKNRLEMQKRCGH
;
A
#
# COMPACT_ATOMS: atom_id res chain seq x y z
N LEU A 1 4.32 20.25 -17.18
CA LEU A 1 2.89 20.50 -17.34
C LEU A 1 2.10 19.28 -16.88
N TYR A 2 1.10 19.48 -16.06
CA TYR A 2 0.36 18.40 -15.43
C TYR A 2 -1.14 18.71 -15.39
N PRO A 3 -2.01 17.76 -15.73
CA PRO A 3 -3.45 17.99 -15.69
C PRO A 3 -3.97 17.94 -14.25
N LEU A 4 -4.86 18.87 -13.92
CA LEU A 4 -5.57 18.91 -12.64
C LEU A 4 -6.90 18.14 -12.74
N LYS A 5 -7.50 17.82 -11.59
CA LYS A 5 -8.78 17.11 -11.53
C LYS A 5 -9.96 17.84 -12.22
N ASN A 6 -9.86 19.14 -12.37
CA ASN A 6 -10.85 19.99 -13.05
C ASN A 6 -10.66 20.10 -14.58
N GLY A 7 -9.72 19.31 -15.15
CA GLY A 7 -9.43 19.32 -16.58
C GLY A 7 -8.51 20.46 -17.06
N THR A 8 -8.09 21.35 -16.17
CA THR A 8 -7.10 22.38 -16.51
C THR A 8 -5.69 21.84 -16.38
N GLU A 9 -4.75 22.41 -17.12
CA GLU A 9 -3.33 22.07 -17.05
C GLU A 9 -2.58 23.12 -16.24
N LYS A 10 -1.57 22.67 -15.49
CA LYS A 10 -0.75 23.57 -14.67
C LYS A 10 0.73 23.15 -14.71
N TRP A 11 1.60 24.15 -14.80
CA TRP A 11 3.02 23.97 -14.56
C TRP A 11 3.27 23.75 -13.07
N ILE A 12 3.86 22.62 -12.73
CA ILE A 12 4.28 22.28 -11.36
C ILE A 12 5.80 22.34 -11.31
N LYS A 13 6.34 23.24 -10.49
CA LYS A 13 7.77 23.27 -10.18
C LYS A 13 8.07 22.29 -9.07
N CYS A 14 9.04 21.42 -9.28
CA CYS A 14 9.44 20.45 -8.27
C CYS A 14 10.92 20.07 -8.40
N ASN A 15 11.50 19.60 -7.31
CA ASN A 15 12.83 19.03 -7.28
C ASN A 15 12.68 17.51 -7.28
N PRO A 16 13.04 16.81 -8.35
CA PRO A 16 12.93 15.36 -8.40
C PRO A 16 13.89 14.72 -7.39
N VAL A 17 13.41 13.69 -6.70
CA VAL A 17 14.19 12.96 -5.69
C VAL A 17 14.48 11.54 -6.15
N ARG A 18 13.43 10.81 -6.47
CA ARG A 18 13.51 9.43 -6.94
C ARG A 18 12.31 9.06 -7.79
N LEU A 19 12.50 8.03 -8.60
CA LEU A 19 11.45 7.39 -9.35
C LEU A 19 11.08 6.08 -8.65
N GLU A 20 9.79 5.89 -8.38
CA GLU A 20 9.25 4.66 -7.78
C GLU A 20 8.30 3.98 -8.75
N TYR A 21 8.34 2.65 -8.78
CA TYR A 21 7.34 1.87 -9.47
C TYR A 21 6.34 1.31 -8.47
N SER A 22 5.06 1.64 -8.65
CA SER A 22 3.97 1.11 -7.84
C SER A 22 3.45 -0.18 -8.48
N LEU A 23 3.75 -1.31 -7.87
CA LEU A 23 3.23 -2.62 -8.29
C LEU A 23 1.70 -2.67 -8.21
N ARG A 24 1.12 -1.97 -7.24
CA ARG A 24 -0.34 -1.93 -7.06
C ARG A 24 -1.07 -1.27 -8.22
N ASP A 25 -0.53 -0.14 -8.68
CA ASP A 25 -1.18 0.69 -9.71
C ASP A 25 -0.59 0.43 -11.10
N ASP A 26 0.44 -0.40 -11.21
CA ASP A 26 1.24 -0.64 -12.42
C ASP A 26 1.71 0.69 -13.07
N LYS A 27 2.27 1.58 -12.26
CA LYS A 27 2.63 2.94 -12.68
C LYS A 27 3.90 3.43 -12.03
N PHE A 28 4.65 4.21 -12.80
CA PHE A 28 5.76 4.99 -12.27
C PHE A 28 5.28 6.27 -11.60
N ARG A 29 5.86 6.55 -10.43
CA ARG A 29 5.63 7.76 -9.64
C ARG A 29 6.94 8.49 -9.44
N LEU A 30 6.92 9.78 -9.68
CA LEU A 30 8.04 10.67 -9.35
C LEU A 30 7.83 11.24 -7.96
N ILE A 31 8.72 10.91 -7.05
CA ILE A 31 8.77 11.54 -5.73
C ILE A 31 9.58 12.82 -5.86
N SER A 32 9.01 13.92 -5.46
CA SER A 32 9.59 15.24 -5.61
C SER A 32 9.38 16.10 -4.37
N VAL A 33 10.22 17.09 -4.18
CA VAL A 33 10.11 18.07 -3.09
C VAL A 33 9.92 19.47 -3.65
N TYR A 34 8.94 20.19 -3.13
CA TYR A 34 8.75 21.60 -3.39
C TYR A 34 8.37 22.35 -2.11
N LYS A 35 9.11 23.41 -1.79
CA LYS A 35 8.93 24.20 -0.56
C LYS A 35 8.88 23.33 0.72
N GLY A 36 9.75 22.33 0.81
CA GLY A 36 9.85 21.43 1.96
C GLY A 36 8.72 20.40 2.09
N ARG A 37 7.84 20.30 1.09
CA ARG A 37 6.77 19.29 1.05
C ARG A 37 7.09 18.23 0.01
N ILE A 38 6.85 16.98 0.37
CA ILE A 38 6.94 15.85 -0.55
C ILE A 38 5.67 15.81 -1.39
N ASN A 39 5.85 15.60 -2.68
CA ASN A 39 4.77 15.44 -3.65
C ASN A 39 5.01 14.21 -4.48
N THR A 40 3.97 13.42 -4.67
CA THR A 40 3.97 12.26 -5.56
C THR A 40 3.28 12.62 -6.86
N ILE A 41 4.00 12.49 -7.97
CA ILE A 41 3.52 12.83 -9.31
C ILE A 41 3.47 11.55 -10.15
N SER A 42 2.31 11.22 -10.71
CA SER A 42 2.20 10.10 -11.65
C SER A 42 2.90 10.45 -12.96
N VAL A 43 3.92 9.68 -13.32
CA VAL A 43 4.71 9.94 -14.54
C VAL A 43 3.86 9.86 -15.80
N SER A 44 2.91 8.92 -15.87
CA SER A 44 2.00 8.75 -17.00
C SER A 44 1.07 9.95 -17.29
N LYS A 45 0.94 10.86 -16.32
CA LYS A 45 0.12 12.08 -16.47
C LYS A 45 0.93 13.32 -16.81
N ILE A 46 2.26 13.21 -16.88
CA ILE A 46 3.10 14.35 -17.25
C ILE A 46 2.96 14.58 -18.76
N ILE A 47 2.49 15.77 -19.13
CA ILE A 47 2.31 16.16 -20.52
C ILE A 47 3.62 16.69 -21.08
N GLN A 48 4.32 17.53 -20.31
CA GLN A 48 5.58 18.14 -20.70
C GLN A 48 6.47 18.34 -19.48
N CYS A 49 7.78 18.17 -19.65
CA CYS A 49 8.77 18.34 -18.59
C CYS A 49 9.92 19.18 -19.13
N GLU A 50 10.34 20.17 -18.35
CA GLU A 50 11.47 21.04 -18.68
C GLU A 50 12.41 21.15 -17.48
N THR A 51 13.70 21.19 -17.76
CA THR A 51 14.72 21.43 -16.73
C THR A 51 14.94 22.94 -16.63
N ILE A 52 14.68 23.51 -15.46
CA ILE A 52 14.78 24.96 -15.21
C ILE A 52 16.00 25.37 -14.39
N GLY A 53 16.87 24.45 -14.04
CA GLY A 53 18.11 24.70 -13.31
C GLY A 53 18.53 23.52 -12.44
N SER A 54 19.63 23.70 -11.72
CA SER A 54 20.10 22.76 -10.70
C SER A 54 19.66 23.19 -9.31
N PHE A 55 19.47 22.25 -8.39
CA PHE A 55 19.20 22.53 -7.00
C PHE A 55 20.12 21.72 -6.10
N ARG A 56 20.44 22.27 -4.93
CA ARG A 56 21.08 21.48 -3.88
C ARG A 56 20.02 20.62 -3.22
N MET A 57 20.24 19.30 -3.17
CA MET A 57 19.40 18.41 -2.39
C MET A 57 19.39 18.89 -0.94
N ALA A 58 18.31 19.53 -0.52
CA ALA A 58 18.05 19.70 0.91
C ALA A 58 17.92 18.30 1.50
N LYS A 59 18.48 18.07 2.69
CA LYS A 59 18.24 16.82 3.43
C LYS A 59 16.74 16.66 3.55
N ILE A 60 16.20 15.73 2.78
CA ILE A 60 14.81 15.31 2.93
C ILE A 60 14.78 14.70 4.31
N LYS A 61 13.97 15.26 5.21
CA LYS A 61 13.59 14.49 6.40
C LYS A 61 12.95 13.23 5.84
N GLU A 62 13.58 12.08 6.08
CA GLU A 62 12.98 10.79 5.77
C GLU A 62 11.56 10.87 6.29
N GLU A 63 10.58 10.61 5.42
CA GLU A 63 9.22 10.41 5.89
C GLU A 63 9.30 9.34 6.96
N VAL A 64 8.79 9.64 8.13
CA VAL A 64 8.60 8.63 9.15
C VAL A 64 7.53 7.72 8.57
N HIS A 65 7.98 6.65 7.90
CA HIS A 65 7.11 5.62 7.42
C HIS A 65 6.46 4.99 8.65
N ASP A 66 5.16 5.22 8.81
CA ASP A 66 4.36 4.58 9.86
C ASP A 66 4.16 3.11 9.47
N LYS A 67 5.20 2.29 9.72
CA LYS A 67 5.17 0.86 9.49
C LYS A 67 4.36 0.17 10.56
N ARG A 68 3.42 -0.63 10.11
CA ARG A 68 2.53 -1.43 10.95
C ARG A 68 2.68 -2.90 10.62
N THR A 69 2.24 -3.74 11.52
CA THR A 69 2.22 -5.19 11.33
C THR A 69 0.82 -5.75 11.48
N VAL A 70 0.53 -6.80 10.74
CA VAL A 70 -0.69 -7.60 10.91
C VAL A 70 -0.32 -9.07 10.95
N GLU A 71 -0.95 -9.80 11.84
CA GLU A 71 -0.79 -11.25 11.98
C GLU A 71 -1.96 -11.98 11.34
N LEU A 72 -1.65 -12.89 10.44
CA LEU A 72 -2.59 -13.69 9.70
C LEU A 72 -2.40 -15.17 10.04
N LEU A 73 -3.50 -15.89 10.23
CA LEU A 73 -3.52 -17.33 10.33
C LEU A 73 -4.08 -17.91 9.04
N VAL A 74 -3.30 -18.76 8.41
CA VAL A 74 -3.66 -19.42 7.15
C VAL A 74 -3.85 -20.90 7.42
N LYS A 75 -5.01 -21.43 7.04
CA LYS A 75 -5.25 -22.86 6.95
C LYS A 75 -4.97 -23.29 5.52
N ASP A 76 -3.92 -24.10 5.33
CA ASP A 76 -3.46 -24.47 3.99
C ASP A 76 -4.35 -25.54 3.35
N GLU A 77 -5.57 -25.14 3.03
CA GLU A 77 -6.51 -25.92 2.25
C GLU A 77 -6.51 -25.38 0.80
N ARG A 78 -6.45 -26.26 -0.19
CA ARG A 78 -6.47 -25.91 -1.61
C ARG A 78 -5.37 -24.90 -2.01
N GLN A 79 -4.15 -25.10 -1.49
CA GLN A 79 -2.99 -24.23 -1.74
C GLN A 79 -3.21 -22.78 -1.29
N ALA A 80 -3.93 -22.59 -0.18
CA ALA A 80 -4.22 -21.27 0.35
C ALA A 80 -2.93 -20.52 0.74
N LEU A 81 -1.96 -21.23 1.31
CA LEU A 81 -0.67 -20.63 1.69
C LEU A 81 0.04 -20.02 0.47
N GLU A 82 0.17 -20.77 -0.62
CA GLU A 82 0.83 -20.30 -1.84
C GLU A 82 0.13 -19.05 -2.39
N ARG A 83 -1.19 -19.06 -2.48
CA ARG A 83 -1.97 -17.90 -2.95
C ARG A 83 -1.78 -16.68 -2.06
N VAL A 84 -1.76 -16.86 -0.74
CA VAL A 84 -1.49 -15.79 0.23
C VAL A 84 -0.08 -15.24 0.05
N MET A 85 0.92 -16.12 -0.10
CA MET A 85 2.32 -15.71 -0.31
C MET A 85 2.50 -14.93 -1.61
N MET A 86 1.79 -15.29 -2.67
CA MET A 86 1.81 -14.59 -3.95
C MET A 86 1.10 -13.24 -3.85
N GLN A 87 -0.12 -13.21 -3.30
CA GLN A 87 -0.92 -11.99 -3.18
C GLN A 87 -0.20 -10.90 -2.38
N PHE A 88 0.47 -11.29 -1.29
CA PHE A 88 1.21 -10.38 -0.43
C PHE A 88 2.71 -10.33 -0.74
N SER A 89 3.11 -10.64 -1.98
CA SER A 89 4.53 -10.68 -2.39
C SER A 89 5.26 -9.34 -2.21
N ILE A 90 4.55 -8.24 -2.32
CA ILE A 90 5.09 -6.88 -2.18
C ILE A 90 5.41 -6.48 -0.73
N TYR A 91 4.80 -7.17 0.25
CA TYR A 91 4.99 -6.86 1.66
C TYR A 91 6.15 -7.67 2.24
N GLN A 92 6.88 -7.05 3.17
CA GLN A 92 7.81 -7.78 4.01
C GLN A 92 7.00 -8.73 4.91
N LYS A 93 7.40 -9.99 4.97
CA LYS A 93 6.67 -11.01 5.70
C LYS A 93 7.59 -12.00 6.39
N ALA A 94 7.13 -12.49 7.54
CA ALA A 94 7.69 -13.64 8.23
C ALA A 94 6.61 -14.72 8.31
N THR A 95 6.97 -15.96 8.02
CA THR A 95 6.06 -17.11 8.03
C THR A 95 6.54 -18.16 9.01
N GLU A 96 5.64 -18.59 9.89
CA GLU A 96 5.88 -19.63 10.87
C GLU A 96 4.83 -20.73 10.72
N ARG A 97 5.27 -21.98 10.70
CA ARG A 97 4.37 -23.13 10.75
C ARG A 97 3.94 -23.38 12.18
N ILE A 98 2.64 -23.38 12.46
CA ILE A 98 2.08 -23.62 13.79
C ILE A 98 1.73 -25.11 13.96
N GLU A 99 1.03 -25.67 12.98
CA GLU A 99 0.55 -27.05 12.93
C GLU A 99 0.74 -27.61 11.52
N GLU A 100 0.35 -28.86 11.31
CA GLU A 100 0.58 -29.57 10.05
C GLU A 100 0.11 -28.79 8.81
N ASN A 101 -1.06 -28.16 8.89
CA ASN A 101 -1.64 -27.36 7.78
C ASN A 101 -2.00 -25.92 8.19
N SER A 102 -1.35 -25.39 9.23
CA SER A 102 -1.64 -24.06 9.76
C SER A 102 -0.37 -23.22 9.87
N TYR A 103 -0.44 -22.02 9.34
CA TYR A 103 0.68 -21.08 9.27
C TYR A 103 0.29 -19.74 9.86
N ARG A 104 1.22 -19.13 10.58
CA ARG A 104 1.16 -17.72 10.97
C ARG A 104 2.01 -16.91 10.03
N ILE A 105 1.46 -15.84 9.48
CA ILE A 105 2.16 -14.91 8.62
C ILE A 105 2.08 -13.52 9.26
N THR A 106 3.23 -12.92 9.54
CA THR A 106 3.31 -11.53 9.98
C THR A 106 3.68 -10.68 8.79
N LEU A 107 2.78 -9.78 8.36
CA LEU A 107 3.03 -8.83 7.29
C LEU A 107 3.41 -7.47 7.89
N THR A 108 4.41 -6.82 7.30
CA THR A 108 4.74 -5.42 7.58
C THR A 108 4.29 -4.55 6.41
N TYR A 109 3.52 -3.51 6.69
CA TYR A 109 2.92 -2.63 5.69
C TYR A 109 3.00 -1.16 6.13
N GLU A 110 2.86 -0.25 5.18
CA GLU A 110 2.75 1.19 5.45
C GLU A 110 1.31 1.54 5.84
N ALA A 111 1.14 2.46 6.81
CA ALA A 111 -0.19 2.83 7.30
C ALA A 111 -1.16 3.28 6.19
N GLU A 112 -0.65 3.88 5.13
CA GLU A 112 -1.45 4.29 3.96
C GLU A 112 -2.03 3.13 3.16
N ASP A 113 -1.41 1.94 3.24
CA ASP A 113 -1.85 0.73 2.54
C ASP A 113 -2.88 -0.10 3.34
N GLU A 114 -3.20 0.31 4.57
CA GLU A 114 -4.03 -0.47 5.50
C GLU A 114 -5.40 -0.84 4.92
N ILE A 115 -6.07 0.10 4.25
CA ILE A 115 -7.39 -0.15 3.67
C ILE A 115 -7.33 -1.16 2.53
N ASP A 116 -6.35 -1.01 1.64
CA ASP A 116 -6.17 -1.93 0.52
C ASP A 116 -5.77 -3.32 0.99
N LEU A 117 -4.92 -3.39 2.00
CA LEU A 117 -4.53 -4.65 2.64
C LEU A 117 -5.74 -5.36 3.27
N MET A 118 -6.64 -4.63 3.95
CA MET A 118 -7.88 -5.20 4.49
C MET A 118 -8.76 -5.80 3.39
N ILE A 119 -8.93 -5.08 2.28
CA ILE A 119 -9.74 -5.57 1.15
C ILE A 119 -9.13 -6.86 0.57
N GLN A 120 -7.81 -6.91 0.42
CA GLN A 120 -7.13 -8.10 -0.06
C GLN A 120 -7.27 -9.27 0.91
N ILE A 121 -7.14 -9.04 2.22
CA ILE A 121 -7.33 -10.07 3.25
C ILE A 121 -8.76 -10.63 3.19
N LEU A 122 -9.77 -9.77 3.11
CA LEU A 122 -11.17 -10.19 3.03
C LEU A 122 -11.48 -11.03 1.78
N SER A 123 -10.75 -10.84 0.69
CA SER A 123 -10.93 -11.61 -0.55
C SER A 123 -10.60 -13.11 -0.41
N PHE A 124 -9.83 -13.50 0.60
CA PHE A 124 -9.50 -14.90 0.89
C PHE A 124 -10.61 -15.67 1.61
N GLY A 125 -11.64 -14.97 2.11
CA GLY A 125 -12.75 -15.58 2.82
C GLY A 125 -12.29 -16.33 4.08
N THR A 126 -12.76 -17.58 4.23
CA THR A 126 -12.52 -18.42 5.42
C THR A 126 -11.12 -19.04 5.51
N SER A 127 -10.35 -19.00 4.42
CA SER A 127 -9.00 -19.60 4.39
C SER A 127 -7.96 -18.76 5.15
N LEU A 128 -8.30 -17.50 5.45
CA LEU A 128 -7.41 -16.53 6.09
C LEU A 128 -8.13 -15.86 7.25
N LYS A 129 -7.51 -15.90 8.43
CA LYS A 129 -8.02 -15.24 9.63
C LYS A 129 -7.02 -14.19 10.13
N VAL A 130 -7.51 -13.01 10.48
CA VAL A 130 -6.69 -12.00 11.15
C VAL A 130 -6.61 -12.32 12.65
N ALA A 131 -5.39 -12.49 13.16
CA ALA A 131 -5.12 -12.80 14.56
C ALA A 131 -4.78 -11.56 15.40
N GLY A 132 -4.22 -10.54 14.79
CA GLY A 132 -3.82 -9.30 15.47
C GLY A 132 -3.27 -8.26 14.50
N PRO A 133 -3.04 -7.05 14.97
CA PRO A 133 -3.40 -6.49 16.28
C PRO A 133 -4.92 -6.27 16.45
N GLU A 134 -5.37 -6.10 17.69
CA GLU A 134 -6.80 -5.97 18.01
C GLU A 134 -7.49 -4.85 17.25
N ALA A 135 -6.84 -3.70 17.11
CA ALA A 135 -7.38 -2.57 16.35
C ALA A 135 -7.66 -2.92 14.88
N PHE A 136 -6.80 -3.72 14.24
CA PHE A 136 -7.00 -4.19 12.87
C PHE A 136 -8.15 -5.21 12.79
N VAL A 137 -8.22 -6.12 13.77
CA VAL A 137 -9.32 -7.10 13.87
C VAL A 137 -10.68 -6.41 14.01
N GLU A 138 -10.77 -5.37 14.85
CA GLU A 138 -12.00 -4.57 15.01
C GLU A 138 -12.41 -3.86 13.73
N GLN A 139 -11.46 -3.31 12.98
CA GLN A 139 -11.74 -2.68 11.68
C GLN A 139 -12.30 -3.70 10.67
N ILE A 140 -11.74 -4.92 10.62
CA ILE A 140 -12.25 -6.01 9.77
C ILE A 140 -13.69 -6.38 10.16
N LYS A 141 -13.97 -6.56 11.47
CA LYS A 141 -15.32 -6.87 11.96
C LYS A 141 -16.34 -5.80 11.56
N ASN A 142 -15.99 -4.54 11.79
CA ASN A 142 -16.86 -3.41 11.43
C ASN A 142 -17.19 -3.38 9.93
N ARG A 143 -16.22 -3.66 9.06
CA ARG A 143 -16.44 -3.73 7.62
C ARG A 143 -17.40 -4.86 7.24
N LEU A 144 -17.23 -6.03 7.84
CA LEU A 144 -18.11 -7.18 7.61
C LEU A 144 -19.55 -6.92 8.09
N GLU A 145 -19.70 -6.24 9.21
CA GLU A 145 -21.03 -5.83 9.71
C GLU A 145 -21.71 -4.80 8.81
N MET A 146 -20.95 -3.81 8.33
CA MET A 146 -21.46 -2.84 7.35
C MET A 146 -21.91 -3.55 6.06
N GLN A 147 -21.15 -4.51 5.58
CA GLN A 147 -21.50 -5.29 4.38
C GLN A 147 -22.79 -6.09 4.57
N LYS A 148 -23.01 -6.69 5.75
CA LYS A 148 -24.26 -7.38 6.07
C LYS A 148 -25.47 -6.44 6.01
N ARG A 149 -25.32 -5.19 6.47
CA ARG A 149 -26.39 -4.18 6.44
C ARG A 149 -26.73 -3.69 5.03
N CYS A 150 -25.77 -3.70 4.11
CA CYS A 150 -25.98 -3.29 2.73
C CYS A 150 -26.63 -4.40 1.86
N GLY A 151 -26.74 -5.61 2.38
CA GLY A 151 -27.30 -6.78 1.66
C GLY A 151 -28.81 -7.00 1.82
N HIS A 152 -29.53 -6.02 2.32
CA HIS A 152 -31.00 -6.08 2.48
C HIS A 152 -31.70 -5.04 1.60
#